data_3128a7f63d04b0fc7acacdc7128de799
#
_entry.id   3128a7f63d04b0fc7acacdc7128de799
#
_cell.length_a   1.000
_cell.length_b   1.000
_cell.length_c   1.000
_cell.angle_alpha   90.00
_cell.angle_beta   90.00
_cell.angle_gamma   90.00
#
_symmetry.space_group_name_H-M   'P 1'
#
loop_
_entity.id
_entity.type
_entity.pdbx_description
1 polymer ?
#
loop_
_entity_poly.entity_id
_entity_poly.type
_entity_poly.pdbx_seq_one_letter_code
_entity_poly.pdbx_strand_id
1 'polypeptide(L)'
;MDSFDNHLILQEGKMKRLFLLFVIMVVAAASGCVQQGTIPLNGVEISDYEGEPLSSVSEIRDVSIKGPQDVDIGSYRLELVGLVDNPRNYTYDEVISHQKYSKVVQLNCVLGWSSKNLWEGVLLGDLFSEVGVRPEANTVIFYAVDGYSTSFPLDYVVSNNILLADKVNNVTLDPRLGFPFVLVAEQKWGYKWIKWVKRIEFSDDPEYRGYWESRGYSNDGSIDESFYE
;
A
#
# COMPACT_ATOMS: atom_id res chain seq x y z
N MET A 1 -34.53 27.45 65.19
CA MET A 1 -33.79 28.02 64.10
C MET A 1 -32.83 27.02 63.47
N ASP A 2 -32.98 25.71 63.74
CA ASP A 2 -31.99 24.63 63.32
C ASP A 2 -32.54 23.58 62.32
N SER A 3 -33.74 23.80 61.77
CA SER A 3 -34.30 22.83 60.82
C SER A 3 -34.13 23.17 59.33
N PHE A 4 -33.83 24.44 59.03
CA PHE A 4 -33.69 24.89 57.62
C PHE A 4 -32.26 24.66 57.07
N ASP A 5 -31.22 24.73 57.89
CA ASP A 5 -29.83 24.59 57.44
C ASP A 5 -29.48 23.13 57.07
N ASN A 6 -30.03 22.17 57.78
CA ASN A 6 -29.79 20.74 57.47
C ASN A 6 -30.37 20.28 56.12
N HIS A 7 -31.44 20.92 55.63
CA HIS A 7 -32.05 20.56 54.35
C HIS A 7 -31.24 21.09 53.16
N LEU A 8 -30.59 22.27 53.34
CA LEU A 8 -29.75 22.88 52.28
C LEU A 8 -28.45 22.10 52.07
N ILE A 9 -27.79 21.68 53.17
CA ILE A 9 -26.54 20.92 53.12
C ILE A 9 -26.76 19.52 52.49
N LEU A 10 -27.88 18.88 52.73
CA LEU A 10 -28.24 17.58 52.13
C LEU A 10 -28.55 17.70 50.64
N GLN A 11 -29.12 18.81 50.19
CA GLN A 11 -29.38 19.04 48.75
C GLN A 11 -28.06 19.32 47.99
N GLU A 12 -27.14 20.11 48.53
CA GLU A 12 -25.83 20.37 47.92
C GLU A 12 -24.98 19.10 47.78
N GLY A 13 -25.00 18.22 48.79
CA GLY A 13 -24.32 16.93 48.76
C GLY A 13 -24.85 15.97 47.69
N LYS A 14 -26.19 15.94 47.50
CA LYS A 14 -26.82 15.13 46.45
C LYS A 14 -26.53 15.68 45.03
N MET A 15 -26.55 17.00 44.90
CA MET A 15 -26.26 17.66 43.60
C MET A 15 -24.79 17.47 43.18
N LYS A 16 -23.85 17.59 44.14
CA LYS A 16 -22.40 17.32 43.86
C LYS A 16 -22.15 15.85 43.50
N ARG A 17 -22.83 14.89 44.15
CA ARG A 17 -22.74 13.46 43.83
C ARG A 17 -23.36 13.15 42.45
N LEU A 18 -24.45 13.79 42.10
CA LEU A 18 -25.12 13.59 40.79
C LEU A 18 -24.23 14.20 39.67
N PHE A 19 -23.59 15.34 39.90
CA PHE A 19 -22.66 15.96 38.95
C PHE A 19 -21.39 15.13 38.79
N LEU A 20 -20.86 14.53 39.84
CA LEU A 20 -19.68 13.65 39.77
C LEU A 20 -19.98 12.38 39.01
N LEU A 21 -21.17 11.79 39.19
CA LEU A 21 -21.62 10.60 38.42
C LEU A 21 -21.85 10.92 36.95
N PHE A 22 -22.34 12.12 36.64
CA PHE A 22 -22.52 12.55 35.24
C PHE A 22 -21.19 12.80 34.55
N VAL A 23 -20.20 13.40 35.24
CA VAL A 23 -18.85 13.58 34.70
C VAL A 23 -18.13 12.26 34.50
N ILE A 24 -18.29 11.29 35.40
CA ILE A 24 -17.73 9.92 35.22
C ILE A 24 -18.39 9.20 34.05
N MET A 25 -19.70 9.36 33.83
CA MET A 25 -20.43 8.76 32.72
C MET A 25 -20.04 9.37 31.36
N VAL A 26 -19.77 10.69 31.32
CA VAL A 26 -19.32 11.37 30.09
C VAL A 26 -17.87 11.00 29.76
N VAL A 27 -17.00 10.80 30.75
CA VAL A 27 -15.62 10.37 30.52
C VAL A 27 -15.55 8.89 30.07
N ALA A 28 -16.47 8.03 30.56
CA ALA A 28 -16.56 6.64 30.10
C ALA A 28 -17.10 6.49 28.65
N ALA A 29 -17.90 7.46 28.17
CA ALA A 29 -18.39 7.48 26.79
C ALA A 29 -17.34 8.01 25.77
N ALA A 30 -16.26 8.65 26.24
CA ALA A 30 -15.19 9.15 25.38
C ALA A 30 -14.04 8.14 25.16
N SER A 31 -14.11 6.95 25.79
CA SER A 31 -13.25 5.82 25.44
C SER A 31 -13.82 5.13 24.20
N GLY A 32 -13.90 5.87 23.08
CA GLY A 32 -14.07 5.27 21.78
C GLY A 32 -12.88 4.34 21.55
N CYS A 33 -13.12 3.03 21.60
CA CYS A 33 -12.23 2.08 20.99
C CYS A 33 -12.00 2.59 19.55
N VAL A 34 -10.80 3.07 19.24
CA VAL A 34 -10.32 3.10 17.88
C VAL A 34 -10.29 1.63 17.47
N GLN A 35 -11.38 1.16 16.90
CA GLN A 35 -11.41 -0.11 16.20
C GLN A 35 -10.42 0.08 15.04
N GLN A 36 -9.22 -0.44 15.19
CA GLN A 36 -8.33 -0.66 14.06
C GLN A 36 -9.16 -1.42 13.04
N GLY A 37 -9.50 -0.74 11.96
CA GLY A 37 -10.27 -1.32 10.88
C GLY A 37 -9.45 -2.45 10.27
N THR A 38 -9.69 -3.67 10.71
CA THR A 38 -9.25 -4.85 9.98
C THR A 38 -10.01 -4.83 8.66
N ILE A 39 -9.30 -4.56 7.56
CA ILE A 39 -9.84 -4.72 6.21
C ILE A 39 -10.11 -6.22 6.08
N PRO A 40 -11.39 -6.66 5.91
CA PRO A 40 -11.66 -8.07 5.72
C PRO A 40 -10.95 -8.49 4.43
N LEU A 41 -10.14 -9.54 4.49
CA LEU A 41 -9.59 -10.20 3.31
C LEU A 41 -10.78 -10.71 2.49
N ASN A 42 -11.15 -10.00 1.44
CA ASN A 42 -12.20 -10.41 0.52
C ASN A 42 -11.62 -11.46 -0.40
N GLY A 43 -12.04 -12.69 -0.24
CA GLY A 43 -11.64 -13.84 -1.04
C GLY A 43 -11.20 -15.02 -0.18
N VAL A 44 -11.14 -16.17 -0.83
CA VAL A 44 -10.54 -17.39 -0.27
C VAL A 44 -9.21 -17.59 -0.97
N GLU A 45 -8.12 -17.70 -0.19
CA GLU A 45 -6.80 -17.97 -0.74
C GLU A 45 -6.81 -19.26 -1.55
N ILE A 46 -6.31 -19.19 -2.78
CA ILE A 46 -6.11 -20.36 -3.64
C ILE A 46 -4.66 -20.83 -3.54
N SER A 47 -4.44 -22.14 -3.66
CA SER A 47 -3.12 -22.78 -3.61
C SER A 47 -2.67 -23.37 -4.97
N ASP A 48 -3.48 -23.20 -6.00
CA ASP A 48 -3.22 -23.65 -7.37
C ASP A 48 -3.91 -22.71 -8.35
N TYR A 49 -3.27 -22.47 -9.48
CA TYR A 49 -3.85 -21.73 -10.60
C TYR A 49 -3.47 -22.42 -11.92
N GLU A 50 -4.45 -22.92 -12.67
CA GLU A 50 -4.28 -23.62 -13.95
C GLU A 50 -3.27 -24.79 -13.88
N GLY A 51 -3.22 -25.49 -12.73
CA GLY A 51 -2.29 -26.60 -12.48
C GLY A 51 -0.90 -26.17 -11.99
N GLU A 52 -0.67 -24.88 -11.80
CA GLU A 52 0.56 -24.34 -11.21
C GLU A 52 0.39 -24.20 -9.69
N PRO A 53 1.19 -24.90 -8.85
CA PRO A 53 1.12 -24.76 -7.42
C PRO A 53 1.62 -23.37 -6.98
N LEU A 54 0.89 -22.74 -6.06
CA LEU A 54 1.20 -21.43 -5.52
C LEU A 54 1.73 -21.55 -4.08
N SER A 55 2.68 -20.69 -3.72
CA SER A 55 3.09 -20.49 -2.33
C SER A 55 1.96 -19.87 -1.53
N SER A 56 1.86 -20.20 -0.22
CA SER A 56 0.92 -19.50 0.64
C SER A 56 1.30 -18.02 0.80
N VAL A 57 0.29 -17.16 0.83
CA VAL A 57 0.45 -15.71 1.11
C VAL A 57 1.18 -15.47 2.44
N SER A 58 1.02 -16.39 3.41
CA SER A 58 1.72 -16.34 4.69
C SER A 58 3.24 -16.50 4.58
N GLU A 59 3.76 -17.06 3.49
CA GLU A 59 5.21 -17.23 3.23
C GLU A 59 5.85 -15.94 2.71
N ILE A 60 5.07 -15.00 2.20
CA ILE A 60 5.58 -13.68 1.79
C ILE A 60 5.95 -12.91 3.07
N ARG A 61 7.25 -12.67 3.27
CA ARG A 61 7.75 -11.97 4.46
C ARG A 61 7.63 -10.47 4.29
N ASP A 62 7.29 -9.77 5.38
CA ASP A 62 7.40 -8.32 5.38
C ASP A 62 8.87 -7.90 5.45
N VAL A 63 9.32 -7.22 4.40
CA VAL A 63 10.63 -6.59 4.30
C VAL A 63 10.41 -5.18 3.83
N SER A 64 10.23 -4.27 4.77
CA SER A 64 9.94 -2.85 4.53
C SER A 64 10.86 -1.96 5.36
N ILE A 65 11.01 -0.69 4.96
CA ILE A 65 11.93 0.25 5.63
C ILE A 65 11.34 0.84 6.92
N LYS A 66 10.01 0.75 7.11
CA LYS A 66 9.30 1.29 8.29
C LYS A 66 8.23 0.36 8.86
N GLY A 67 8.19 -0.91 8.46
CA GLY A 67 7.10 -1.81 8.82
C GLY A 67 5.84 -1.60 7.99
N PRO A 68 4.80 -2.45 8.18
CA PRO A 68 3.53 -2.34 7.48
C PRO A 68 2.89 -0.95 7.62
N GLN A 69 2.32 -0.45 6.53
CA GLN A 69 1.65 0.85 6.51
C GLN A 69 0.14 0.65 6.49
N ASP A 70 -0.54 1.36 7.37
CA ASP A 70 -2.00 1.39 7.41
C ASP A 70 -2.50 2.59 6.58
N VAL A 71 -3.05 2.31 5.40
CA VAL A 71 -3.44 3.33 4.43
C VAL A 71 -4.94 3.55 4.49
N ASP A 72 -5.36 4.76 4.86
CA ASP A 72 -6.76 5.18 4.81
C ASP A 72 -7.23 5.32 3.36
N ILE A 73 -8.06 4.38 2.92
CA ILE A 73 -8.54 4.31 1.54
C ILE A 73 -9.45 5.49 1.16
N GLY A 74 -10.13 6.09 2.12
CA GLY A 74 -11.00 7.25 1.89
C GLY A 74 -10.21 8.48 1.42
N SER A 75 -9.01 8.65 1.96
CA SER A 75 -8.10 9.75 1.59
C SER A 75 -7.01 9.36 0.60
N TYR A 76 -6.83 8.06 0.34
CA TYR A 76 -5.81 7.58 -0.58
C TYR A 76 -6.00 8.11 -2.00
N ARG A 77 -4.90 8.51 -2.63
CA ARG A 77 -4.83 8.85 -4.05
C ARG A 77 -3.56 8.27 -4.67
N LEU A 78 -3.72 7.66 -5.85
CA LEU A 78 -2.61 7.30 -6.72
C LEU A 78 -2.37 8.46 -7.68
N GLU A 79 -1.22 9.12 -7.51
CA GLU A 79 -0.82 10.24 -8.35
C GLU A 79 -0.03 9.75 -9.57
N LEU A 80 -0.44 10.14 -10.78
CA LEU A 80 0.34 9.99 -12.01
C LEU A 80 0.75 11.39 -12.49
N VAL A 81 2.03 11.69 -12.46
CA VAL A 81 2.58 13.04 -12.63
C VAL A 81 3.92 13.06 -13.40
N GLY A 82 4.53 14.21 -13.55
CA GLY A 82 5.81 14.39 -14.24
C GLY A 82 5.63 14.70 -15.73
N LEU A 83 6.38 14.05 -16.60
CA LEU A 83 6.34 14.25 -18.05
C LEU A 83 5.12 13.57 -18.68
N VAL A 84 3.95 14.13 -18.39
CA VAL A 84 2.63 13.72 -18.92
C VAL A 84 1.85 14.93 -19.38
N ASP A 85 0.89 14.72 -20.30
CA ASP A 85 0.01 15.81 -20.78
C ASP A 85 -1.14 16.09 -19.82
N ASN A 86 -1.67 15.04 -19.17
CA ASN A 86 -2.86 15.09 -18.31
C ASN A 86 -2.57 14.43 -16.96
N PRO A 87 -1.89 15.10 -16.00
CA PRO A 87 -1.68 14.54 -14.67
C PRO A 87 -2.99 14.14 -13.99
N ARG A 88 -3.01 13.00 -13.30
CA ARG A 88 -4.22 12.46 -12.64
C ARG A 88 -3.96 12.00 -11.22
N ASN A 89 -5.02 12.05 -10.43
CA ASN A 89 -5.07 11.52 -9.07
C ASN A 89 -6.26 10.57 -9.01
N TYR A 90 -5.99 9.28 -8.99
CA TYR A 90 -7.02 8.24 -8.91
C TYR A 90 -7.32 7.90 -7.46
N THR A 91 -8.60 7.71 -7.15
CA THR A 91 -9.01 6.96 -5.95
C THR A 91 -8.69 5.47 -6.11
N TYR A 92 -8.72 4.73 -5.00
CA TYR A 92 -8.59 3.27 -5.05
C TYR A 92 -9.64 2.64 -5.97
N ASP A 93 -10.91 3.04 -5.80
CA ASP A 93 -12.03 2.48 -6.58
C ASP A 93 -11.91 2.78 -8.08
N GLU A 94 -11.42 3.97 -8.44
CA GLU A 94 -11.15 4.29 -9.86
C GLU A 94 -10.07 3.37 -10.42
N VAL A 95 -8.96 3.14 -9.71
CA VAL A 95 -7.91 2.21 -10.19
C VAL A 95 -8.45 0.80 -10.34
N ILE A 96 -9.14 0.26 -9.33
CA ILE A 96 -9.63 -1.13 -9.39
C ILE A 96 -10.81 -1.34 -10.35
N SER A 97 -11.42 -0.26 -10.85
CA SER A 97 -12.47 -0.32 -11.87
C SER A 97 -11.95 -0.57 -13.29
N HIS A 98 -10.64 -0.41 -13.52
CA HIS A 98 -10.01 -0.75 -14.80
C HIS A 98 -10.02 -2.25 -15.08
N GLN A 99 -9.74 -2.62 -16.33
CA GLN A 99 -9.57 -4.03 -16.71
C GLN A 99 -8.55 -4.71 -15.78
N LYS A 100 -8.94 -5.85 -15.21
CA LYS A 100 -8.09 -6.66 -14.34
C LYS A 100 -7.37 -7.73 -15.15
N TYR A 101 -6.14 -7.98 -14.74
CA TYR A 101 -5.27 -9.00 -15.29
C TYR A 101 -4.66 -9.83 -14.16
N SER A 102 -4.31 -11.08 -14.48
CA SER A 102 -3.71 -11.99 -13.52
C SER A 102 -2.42 -12.59 -14.11
N LYS A 103 -1.39 -12.71 -13.27
CA LYS A 103 -0.12 -13.34 -13.62
C LYS A 103 0.41 -14.18 -12.48
N VAL A 104 0.91 -15.39 -12.78
CA VAL A 104 1.71 -16.16 -11.82
C VAL A 104 3.16 -15.69 -11.91
N VAL A 105 3.64 -15.03 -10.86
CA VAL A 105 5.00 -14.46 -10.82
C VAL A 105 5.68 -14.86 -9.52
N GLN A 106 6.97 -15.25 -9.62
CA GLN A 106 7.83 -15.50 -8.46
C GLN A 106 8.53 -14.21 -8.03
N LEU A 107 8.32 -13.84 -6.79
CA LEU A 107 9.10 -12.81 -6.10
C LEU A 107 10.36 -13.46 -5.52
N ASN A 108 11.53 -12.92 -5.84
CA ASN A 108 12.84 -13.37 -5.34
C ASN A 108 13.43 -12.30 -4.43
N CYS A 109 13.57 -12.60 -3.15
CA CYS A 109 14.13 -11.66 -2.19
C CYS A 109 15.63 -11.83 -2.05
N VAL A 110 16.37 -10.73 -1.99
CA VAL A 110 17.84 -10.72 -1.75
C VAL A 110 18.23 -11.36 -0.40
N LEU A 111 17.27 -11.57 0.52
CA LEU A 111 17.46 -12.27 1.79
C LEU A 111 17.37 -13.81 1.66
N GLY A 112 17.34 -14.35 0.44
CA GLY A 112 17.43 -15.78 0.18
C GLY A 112 16.10 -16.55 0.33
N TRP A 113 14.95 -15.91 0.17
CA TRP A 113 13.65 -16.56 0.09
C TRP A 113 12.94 -16.15 -1.20
N SER A 114 12.00 -16.97 -1.63
CA SER A 114 11.14 -16.67 -2.79
C SER A 114 9.71 -17.12 -2.51
N SER A 115 8.75 -16.57 -3.25
CA SER A 115 7.34 -16.93 -3.19
C SER A 115 6.73 -16.82 -4.57
N LYS A 116 6.07 -17.90 -5.05
CA LYS A 116 5.41 -17.96 -6.35
C LYS A 116 3.92 -17.81 -6.14
N ASN A 117 3.35 -16.74 -6.63
CA ASN A 117 1.96 -16.37 -6.36
C ASN A 117 1.23 -15.89 -7.61
N LEU A 118 -0.10 -16.02 -7.61
CA LEU A 118 -0.98 -15.36 -8.55
C LEU A 118 -1.18 -13.91 -8.11
N TRP A 119 -0.72 -12.96 -8.90
CA TRP A 119 -0.92 -11.53 -8.68
C TRP A 119 -2.03 -11.03 -9.60
N GLU A 120 -2.94 -10.22 -9.05
CA GLU A 120 -4.08 -9.67 -9.77
C GLU A 120 -4.12 -8.15 -9.59
N GLY A 121 -4.34 -7.43 -10.70
CA GLY A 121 -4.33 -5.99 -10.68
C GLY A 121 -4.59 -5.38 -12.04
N VAL A 122 -4.20 -4.13 -12.21
CA VAL A 122 -4.31 -3.38 -13.46
C VAL A 122 -2.96 -3.31 -14.17
N LEU A 123 -2.94 -3.30 -15.50
CA LEU A 123 -1.71 -3.01 -16.23
C LEU A 123 -1.36 -1.53 -16.08
N LEU A 124 -0.10 -1.25 -15.79
CA LEU A 124 0.37 0.14 -15.74
C LEU A 124 0.25 0.83 -17.09
N GLY A 125 0.44 0.09 -18.19
CA GLY A 125 0.28 0.63 -19.54
C GLY A 125 -1.11 1.21 -19.80
N ASP A 126 -2.17 0.62 -19.22
CA ASP A 126 -3.54 1.12 -19.36
C ASP A 126 -3.67 2.49 -18.67
N LEU A 127 -3.19 2.63 -17.45
CA LEU A 127 -3.17 3.92 -16.72
C LEU A 127 -2.28 4.96 -17.42
N PHE A 128 -1.15 4.53 -17.98
CA PHE A 128 -0.21 5.42 -18.70
C PHE A 128 -0.83 6.01 -19.97
N SER A 129 -1.66 5.22 -20.66
CA SER A 129 -2.37 5.68 -21.86
C SER A 129 -3.33 6.82 -21.59
N GLU A 130 -3.91 6.89 -20.38
CA GLU A 130 -4.87 7.93 -19.99
C GLU A 130 -4.21 9.28 -19.67
N VAL A 131 -2.96 9.27 -19.21
CA VAL A 131 -2.25 10.50 -18.83
C VAL A 131 -1.48 11.13 -19.98
N GLY A 132 -1.28 10.38 -21.08
CA GLY A 132 -0.53 10.87 -22.25
C GLY A 132 0.94 11.10 -21.89
N VAL A 133 1.73 10.02 -21.78
CA VAL A 133 3.16 10.10 -21.47
C VAL A 133 3.89 10.82 -22.60
N ARG A 134 4.68 11.85 -22.24
CA ARG A 134 5.43 12.65 -23.22
C ARG A 134 6.62 11.88 -23.78
N PRO A 135 7.01 12.16 -25.03
CA PRO A 135 8.12 11.46 -25.71
C PRO A 135 9.48 11.56 -25.01
N GLU A 136 9.69 12.60 -24.21
CA GLU A 136 10.93 12.83 -23.46
C GLU A 136 11.07 11.88 -22.26
N ALA A 137 9.93 11.32 -21.76
CA ALA A 137 9.95 10.40 -20.63
C ALA A 137 10.60 9.07 -21.04
N ASN A 138 11.63 8.68 -20.30
CA ASN A 138 12.33 7.40 -20.47
C ASN A 138 12.34 6.57 -19.18
N THR A 139 11.99 7.18 -18.05
CA THR A 139 12.05 6.61 -16.71
C THR A 139 10.73 6.78 -16.00
N VAL A 140 10.32 5.74 -15.27
CA VAL A 140 9.17 5.78 -14.36
C VAL A 140 9.67 5.61 -12.94
N ILE A 141 9.38 6.58 -12.08
CA ILE A 141 9.76 6.57 -10.67
C ILE A 141 8.52 6.28 -9.83
N PHE A 142 8.62 5.31 -8.95
CA PHE A 142 7.55 4.92 -8.03
C PHE A 142 7.88 5.38 -6.61
N TYR A 143 6.89 5.93 -5.92
CA TYR A 143 6.99 6.38 -4.53
C TYR A 143 5.94 5.71 -3.67
N ALA A 144 6.36 5.23 -2.50
CA ALA A 144 5.50 4.59 -1.50
C ALA A 144 5.10 5.55 -0.37
N VAL A 145 4.09 5.15 0.38
CA VAL A 145 3.59 5.89 1.56
C VAL A 145 4.66 6.01 2.65
N ASP A 146 5.48 4.97 2.86
CA ASP A 146 6.56 4.93 3.87
C ASP A 146 7.80 5.77 3.51
N GLY A 147 7.83 6.35 2.29
CA GLY A 147 8.94 7.12 1.75
C GLY A 147 9.95 6.28 0.93
N TYR A 148 9.65 4.99 0.71
CA TYR A 148 10.41 4.17 -0.23
C TYR A 148 10.24 4.70 -1.66
N SER A 149 11.28 4.54 -2.50
CA SER A 149 11.20 4.81 -3.93
C SER A 149 12.09 3.85 -4.72
N THR A 150 11.73 3.64 -5.96
CA THR A 150 12.53 2.91 -6.97
C THR A 150 12.16 3.40 -8.36
N SER A 151 12.96 3.09 -9.37
CA SER A 151 12.72 3.49 -10.76
C SER A 151 12.88 2.33 -11.72
N PHE A 152 12.32 2.49 -12.91
CA PHE A 152 12.46 1.56 -14.01
C PHE A 152 12.53 2.31 -15.34
N PRO A 153 13.20 1.76 -16.36
CA PRO A 153 13.00 2.21 -17.73
C PRO A 153 11.52 2.12 -18.11
N LEU A 154 10.98 3.15 -18.75
CA LEU A 154 9.58 3.20 -19.17
C LEU A 154 9.21 2.03 -20.10
N ASP A 155 10.09 1.68 -21.02
CA ASP A 155 9.92 0.58 -21.96
C ASP A 155 9.85 -0.79 -21.25
N TYR A 156 10.61 -1.01 -20.17
CA TYR A 156 10.49 -2.21 -19.35
C TYR A 156 9.07 -2.34 -18.76
N VAL A 157 8.52 -1.27 -18.22
CA VAL A 157 7.19 -1.29 -17.58
C VAL A 157 6.09 -1.59 -18.60
N VAL A 158 6.16 -0.99 -19.79
CA VAL A 158 5.15 -1.13 -20.84
C VAL A 158 5.29 -2.47 -21.55
N SER A 159 6.52 -2.82 -22.00
CA SER A 159 6.76 -4.03 -22.81
C SER A 159 6.55 -5.34 -22.03
N ASN A 160 6.77 -5.33 -20.72
CA ASN A 160 6.53 -6.51 -19.87
C ASN A 160 5.12 -6.54 -19.28
N ASN A 161 4.23 -5.60 -19.64
CA ASN A 161 2.88 -5.54 -19.09
C ASN A 161 2.89 -5.61 -17.56
N ILE A 162 3.66 -4.72 -16.92
CA ILE A 162 3.85 -4.73 -15.46
C ILE A 162 2.52 -4.42 -14.76
N LEU A 163 2.19 -5.23 -13.74
CA LEU A 163 0.97 -5.08 -12.93
C LEU A 163 1.19 -4.15 -11.74
N LEU A 164 0.20 -3.32 -11.49
CA LEU A 164 -0.06 -2.71 -10.20
C LEU A 164 -1.13 -3.57 -9.51
N ALA A 165 -0.71 -4.44 -8.62
CA ALA A 165 -1.57 -5.46 -8.02
C ALA A 165 -2.27 -4.96 -6.76
N ASP A 166 -3.54 -5.34 -6.60
CA ASP A 166 -4.38 -5.13 -5.42
C ASP A 166 -4.76 -6.44 -4.73
N LYS A 167 -4.47 -7.59 -5.38
CA LYS A 167 -4.70 -8.93 -4.82
C LYS A 167 -3.52 -9.87 -5.06
N VAL A 168 -3.44 -10.90 -4.23
CA VAL A 168 -2.53 -12.03 -4.35
C VAL A 168 -3.27 -13.31 -3.98
N ASN A 169 -3.13 -14.38 -4.80
CA ASN A 169 -3.83 -15.67 -4.61
C ASN A 169 -5.33 -15.52 -4.33
N ASN A 170 -6.01 -14.63 -5.08
CA ASN A 170 -7.45 -14.32 -4.93
C ASN A 170 -7.83 -13.59 -3.62
N VAL A 171 -6.91 -13.19 -2.77
CA VAL A 171 -7.19 -12.38 -1.58
C VAL A 171 -6.70 -10.96 -1.76
N THR A 172 -7.48 -9.98 -1.27
CA THR A 172 -7.05 -8.56 -1.25
C THR A 172 -5.77 -8.42 -0.42
N LEU A 173 -4.85 -7.57 -0.88
CA LEU A 173 -3.64 -7.27 -0.13
C LEU A 173 -3.99 -6.77 1.28
N ASP A 174 -3.23 -7.21 2.28
CA ASP A 174 -3.25 -6.62 3.61
C ASP A 174 -2.16 -5.53 3.75
N PRO A 175 -2.14 -4.74 4.84
CA PRO A 175 -1.11 -3.73 5.07
C PRO A 175 0.33 -4.29 4.99
N ARG A 176 0.58 -5.51 5.44
CA ARG A 176 1.89 -6.17 5.39
C ARG A 176 2.34 -6.47 3.96
N LEU A 177 1.40 -6.80 3.08
CA LEU A 177 1.65 -7.14 1.67
C LEU A 177 1.70 -5.92 0.75
N GLY A 178 1.31 -4.74 1.23
CA GLY A 178 1.41 -3.50 0.46
C GLY A 178 0.08 -2.90 0.03
N PHE A 179 -1.04 -3.23 0.72
CA PHE A 179 -2.33 -2.56 0.45
C PHE A 179 -2.17 -1.03 0.45
N PRO A 180 -2.71 -0.28 -0.51
CA PRO A 180 -3.66 -0.72 -1.54
C PRO A 180 -3.03 -1.34 -2.78
N PHE A 181 -1.78 -1.04 -3.10
CA PHE A 181 -1.14 -1.51 -4.33
C PHE A 181 0.33 -1.87 -4.12
N VAL A 182 0.74 -2.97 -4.76
CA VAL A 182 2.14 -3.39 -4.90
C VAL A 182 2.51 -3.49 -6.38
N LEU A 183 3.73 -3.10 -6.72
CA LEU A 183 4.27 -3.28 -8.06
C LEU A 183 4.77 -4.72 -8.23
N VAL A 184 4.30 -5.42 -9.25
CA VAL A 184 4.78 -6.76 -9.62
C VAL A 184 5.92 -6.62 -10.62
N ALA A 185 7.13 -6.42 -10.11
CA ALA A 185 8.33 -6.19 -10.93
C ALA A 185 8.94 -7.53 -11.40
N GLU A 186 8.34 -8.15 -12.43
CA GLU A 186 8.79 -9.42 -12.99
C GLU A 186 10.28 -9.40 -13.37
N GLN A 187 11.00 -10.51 -13.12
CA GLN A 187 12.44 -10.65 -13.40
C GLN A 187 13.34 -9.65 -12.64
N LYS A 188 12.79 -8.98 -11.61
CA LYS A 188 13.56 -8.08 -10.76
C LYS A 188 13.61 -8.62 -9.32
N TRP A 189 14.73 -8.34 -8.64
CA TRP A 189 14.87 -8.64 -7.21
C TRP A 189 13.83 -7.93 -6.37
N GLY A 190 13.45 -8.53 -5.23
CA GLY A 190 12.36 -8.07 -4.37
C GLY A 190 12.45 -6.63 -3.89
N TYR A 191 13.64 -6.01 -3.85
CA TYR A 191 13.76 -4.59 -3.52
C TYR A 191 13.21 -3.67 -4.61
N LYS A 192 13.01 -4.14 -5.83
CA LYS A 192 12.30 -3.41 -6.90
C LYS A 192 10.78 -3.51 -6.78
N TRP A 193 10.26 -4.43 -5.95
CA TRP A 193 8.83 -4.63 -5.73
C TRP A 193 8.32 -3.67 -4.66
N ILE A 194 7.99 -2.44 -5.06
CA ILE A 194 7.52 -1.40 -4.16
C ILE A 194 6.11 -1.65 -3.68
N LYS A 195 5.89 -1.56 -2.36
CA LYS A 195 4.61 -1.68 -1.64
C LYS A 195 4.01 -0.31 -1.37
N TRP A 196 2.69 -0.26 -1.12
CA TRP A 196 1.98 0.99 -0.77
C TRP A 196 2.21 2.12 -1.77
N VAL A 197 2.19 1.79 -3.07
CA VAL A 197 2.43 2.77 -4.15
C VAL A 197 1.42 3.90 -4.04
N LYS A 198 1.90 5.13 -3.99
CA LYS A 198 1.05 6.33 -3.91
C LYS A 198 1.28 7.33 -5.02
N ARG A 199 2.43 7.27 -5.70
CA ARG A 199 2.78 8.19 -6.78
C ARG A 199 3.66 7.49 -7.80
N ILE A 200 3.35 7.76 -9.06
CA ILE A 200 4.10 7.34 -10.25
C ILE A 200 4.48 8.62 -11.00
N GLU A 201 5.78 8.84 -11.17
CA GLU A 201 6.32 10.04 -11.82
C GLU A 201 7.06 9.64 -13.09
N PHE A 202 6.72 10.28 -14.20
CA PHE A 202 7.42 10.13 -15.46
C PHE A 202 8.54 11.15 -15.56
N SER A 203 9.75 10.69 -15.86
CA SER A 203 10.98 11.49 -15.85
C SER A 203 11.83 11.19 -17.08
N ASP A 204 12.73 12.12 -17.42
CA ASP A 204 13.81 11.97 -18.39
C ASP A 204 15.17 11.64 -17.75
N ASP A 205 15.19 11.35 -16.44
CA ASP A 205 16.39 11.00 -15.68
C ASP A 205 16.59 9.48 -15.57
N PRO A 206 17.37 8.83 -16.46
CA PRO A 206 17.64 7.39 -16.39
C PRO A 206 18.55 6.99 -15.22
N GLU A 207 19.23 7.97 -14.60
CA GLU A 207 20.17 7.75 -13.49
C GLU A 207 19.51 7.89 -12.11
N TYR A 208 18.20 8.13 -12.06
CA TYR A 208 17.49 8.20 -10.78
C TYR A 208 17.73 6.94 -9.96
N ARG A 209 18.16 7.11 -8.69
CA ARG A 209 18.39 6.03 -7.74
C ARG A 209 17.42 6.12 -6.59
N GLY A 210 16.63 5.06 -6.42
CA GLY A 210 15.70 4.92 -5.33
C GLY A 210 16.38 4.63 -3.98
N TYR A 211 15.59 4.10 -3.04
CA TYR A 211 16.05 3.93 -1.65
C TYR A 211 17.25 2.97 -1.53
N TRP A 212 17.18 1.76 -2.09
CA TRP A 212 18.27 0.80 -2.01
C TRP A 212 19.35 1.05 -3.08
N GLU A 213 18.95 1.51 -4.25
CA GLU A 213 19.85 1.83 -5.35
C GLU A 213 20.85 2.94 -4.94
N SER A 214 20.39 3.94 -4.18
CA SER A 214 21.27 4.97 -3.59
C SER A 214 22.22 4.46 -2.50
N ARG A 215 22.06 3.18 -2.10
CA ARG A 215 22.86 2.48 -1.07
C ARG A 215 23.72 1.34 -1.64
N GLY A 216 23.94 1.34 -2.96
CA GLY A 216 24.82 0.40 -3.65
C GLY A 216 24.14 -0.86 -4.17
N TYR A 217 22.80 -0.87 -4.22
CA TYR A 217 22.09 -1.92 -4.95
C TYR A 217 22.01 -1.55 -6.44
N SER A 218 21.97 -2.57 -7.30
CA SER A 218 21.87 -2.38 -8.74
C SER A 218 20.64 -1.55 -9.12
N ASN A 219 20.81 -0.57 -10.00
CA ASN A 219 19.68 0.23 -10.48
C ASN A 219 18.77 -0.60 -11.40
N ASP A 220 19.31 -1.53 -12.18
CA ASP A 220 18.52 -2.46 -12.98
C ASP A 220 17.77 -3.48 -12.15
N GLY A 221 18.45 -4.11 -11.19
CA GLY A 221 17.86 -5.09 -10.27
C GLY A 221 17.42 -6.41 -10.92
N SER A 222 17.99 -6.80 -12.07
CA SER A 222 17.70 -8.07 -12.72
C SER A 222 18.06 -9.26 -11.83
N ILE A 223 17.21 -10.29 -11.79
CA ILE A 223 17.48 -11.53 -11.03
C ILE A 223 18.62 -12.35 -11.64
N ASP A 224 18.96 -12.12 -12.90
CA ASP A 224 20.06 -12.80 -13.60
C ASP A 224 21.43 -12.17 -13.30
N GLU A 225 21.45 -11.07 -12.54
CA GLU A 225 22.65 -10.32 -12.18
C GLU A 225 22.78 -10.15 -10.66
N SER A 226 23.97 -9.70 -10.24
CA SER A 226 24.17 -9.32 -8.83
C SER A 226 23.22 -8.21 -8.42
N PHE A 227 22.64 -8.30 -7.22
CA PHE A 227 21.85 -7.21 -6.66
C PHE A 227 22.71 -6.09 -6.05
N TYR A 228 24.03 -6.21 -6.02
CA TYR A 228 25.00 -5.16 -5.69
C TYR A 228 25.75 -4.70 -6.94
N GLU A 229 26.02 -3.39 -7.00
CA GLU A 229 26.95 -2.77 -7.96
C GLU A 229 28.41 -2.97 -7.53
#